data_2bb2f46a19ebb874814b88e9e89df2af
#
_entry.id   2bb2f46a19ebb874814b88e9e89df2af
#
_cell.length_a   1.000
_cell.length_b   1.000
_cell.length_c   1.000
_cell.angle_alpha   90.00
_cell.angle_beta   90.00
_cell.angle_gamma   90.00
#
_symmetry.space_group_name_H-M   'P 1'
#
loop_
_entity.id
_entity.type
_entity.pdbx_description
1 polymer ?
#
loop_
_entity_poly.entity_id
_entity_poly.type
_entity_poly.pdbx_seq_one_letter_code
_entity_poly.pdbx_strand_id
1 'polypeptide(L)'
;TVTQLEILRVVLKHKGGKGLIVCPKRVVVEFLTQAEQHLHMKVTYVRTMADVMICPTDIMVTNYERVRDGEDGTRIEPSYFTVTSLDEASVLRGFGTKTYQEFLPLFAEVLYRFVATATPSPNRYKELIHYAGYLGVMDTGQALTRFFQRDSTKANNLTLYPHKEKEFWLWVSTWALFLTKPSDLGYPDIGYELPELRVHE
;
A
#
# COMPACT_ATOMS: atom_id res chain seq x y z
N THR A 1 -10.17 2.52 -0.29
CA THR A 1 -10.26 4.00 -0.32
C THR A 1 -10.63 4.56 1.04
N VAL A 2 -11.87 4.38 1.54
CA VAL A 2 -12.35 4.93 2.83
C VAL A 2 -11.48 4.46 4.01
N THR A 3 -11.15 3.17 4.09
CA THR A 3 -10.29 2.62 5.14
C THR A 3 -8.93 3.32 5.20
N GLN A 4 -8.29 3.57 4.07
CA GLN A 4 -7.00 4.27 4.02
C GLN A 4 -7.13 5.72 4.50
N LEU A 5 -8.17 6.43 4.07
CA LEU A 5 -8.45 7.80 4.53
C LEU A 5 -8.64 7.85 6.05
N GLU A 6 -9.41 6.90 6.60
CA GLU A 6 -9.68 6.82 8.03
C GLU A 6 -8.41 6.47 8.83
N ILE A 7 -7.58 5.57 8.33
CA ILE A 7 -6.28 5.26 8.95
C ILE A 7 -5.42 6.53 9.05
N LEU A 8 -5.29 7.29 7.94
CA LEU A 8 -4.52 8.52 7.95
C LEU A 8 -5.11 9.54 8.94
N ARG A 9 -6.44 9.71 8.94
CA ARG A 9 -7.14 10.61 9.85
C ARG A 9 -6.86 10.27 11.31
N VAL A 10 -6.92 8.99 11.68
CA VAL A 10 -6.65 8.51 13.04
C VAL A 10 -5.20 8.77 13.42
N VAL A 11 -4.24 8.45 12.54
CA VAL A 11 -2.81 8.71 12.82
C VAL A 11 -2.56 10.21 13.02
N LEU A 12 -3.08 11.06 12.12
CA LEU A 12 -2.88 12.52 12.22
C LEU A 12 -3.54 13.13 13.45
N LYS A 13 -4.69 12.61 13.86
CA LYS A 13 -5.34 13.04 15.12
C LYS A 13 -4.44 12.84 16.34
N HIS A 14 -3.63 11.79 16.37
CA HIS A 14 -2.77 11.45 17.51
C HIS A 14 -1.35 11.99 17.38
N LYS A 15 -0.85 12.16 16.17
CA LYS A 15 0.56 12.50 15.90
C LYS A 15 0.76 13.88 15.29
N GLY A 16 -0.30 14.46 14.73
CA GLY A 16 -0.21 15.72 13.99
C GLY A 16 0.50 15.55 12.64
N GLY A 17 0.82 16.66 12.00
CA GLY A 17 1.51 16.71 10.72
C GLY A 17 0.58 16.55 9.52
N LYS A 18 1.08 16.00 8.43
CA LYS A 18 0.38 15.81 7.16
C LYS A 18 0.40 14.35 6.72
N GLY A 19 -0.63 13.94 5.96
CA GLY A 19 -0.77 12.61 5.41
C GLY A 19 -0.79 12.61 3.89
N LEU A 20 -0.20 11.59 3.27
CA LEU A 20 -0.16 11.42 1.83
C LEU A 20 -0.71 10.05 1.42
N ILE A 21 -1.67 10.05 0.49
CA ILE A 21 -2.08 8.85 -0.23
C ILE A 21 -1.44 8.90 -1.62
N VAL A 22 -0.74 7.83 -1.99
CA VAL A 22 -0.18 7.65 -3.33
C VAL A 22 -0.96 6.55 -4.03
N CYS A 23 -1.59 6.88 -5.15
CA CYS A 23 -2.48 5.97 -5.87
C CYS A 23 -2.27 6.04 -7.39
N PRO A 24 -2.82 5.10 -8.18
CA PRO A 24 -2.88 5.27 -9.63
C PRO A 24 -3.65 6.53 -10.00
N LYS A 25 -3.16 7.29 -10.99
CA LYS A 25 -3.75 8.58 -11.40
C LYS A 25 -5.27 8.53 -11.62
N ARG A 26 -5.77 7.43 -12.17
CA ARG A 26 -7.21 7.21 -12.44
C ARG A 26 -8.07 7.11 -11.17
N VAL A 27 -7.46 6.79 -10.02
CA VAL A 27 -8.16 6.57 -8.74
C VAL A 27 -8.19 7.84 -7.88
N VAL A 28 -7.45 8.88 -8.24
CA VAL A 28 -7.40 10.15 -7.49
C VAL A 28 -8.79 10.72 -7.23
N VAL A 29 -9.64 10.80 -8.27
CA VAL A 29 -11.01 11.34 -8.13
C VAL A 29 -11.83 10.53 -7.14
N GLU A 30 -11.67 9.21 -7.13
CA GLU A 30 -12.34 8.32 -6.19
C GLU A 30 -12.00 8.68 -4.73
N PHE A 31 -10.73 8.91 -4.42
CA PHE A 31 -10.32 9.34 -3.07
C PHE A 31 -10.96 10.66 -2.66
N LEU A 32 -11.02 11.65 -3.56
CA LEU A 32 -11.63 12.95 -3.28
C LEU A 32 -13.13 12.81 -3.00
N THR A 33 -13.83 12.05 -3.86
CA THR A 33 -15.29 11.82 -3.74
C THR A 33 -15.63 11.04 -2.48
N GLN A 34 -14.93 9.95 -2.20
CA GLN A 34 -15.19 9.09 -1.04
C GLN A 34 -14.87 9.80 0.28
N ALA A 35 -13.84 10.66 0.32
CA ALA A 35 -13.52 11.46 1.49
C ALA A 35 -14.68 12.39 1.87
N GLU A 36 -15.28 13.06 0.89
CA GLU A 36 -16.41 13.97 1.12
C GLU A 36 -17.70 13.22 1.46
N GLN A 37 -18.03 12.18 0.68
CA GLN A 37 -19.30 11.47 0.81
C GLN A 37 -19.40 10.64 2.10
N HIS A 38 -18.33 9.96 2.51
CA HIS A 38 -18.37 9.02 3.63
C HIS A 38 -17.73 9.55 4.92
N LEU A 39 -16.76 10.44 4.80
CA LEU A 39 -16.02 10.94 5.96
C LEU A 39 -16.23 12.44 6.23
N HIS A 40 -16.98 13.13 5.36
CA HIS A 40 -17.24 14.58 5.43
C HIS A 40 -15.94 15.38 5.61
N MET A 41 -14.87 14.96 4.93
CA MET A 41 -13.56 15.57 5.02
C MET A 41 -13.06 16.03 3.64
N LYS A 42 -12.32 17.13 3.64
CA LYS A 42 -11.66 17.64 2.44
C LYS A 42 -10.28 17.01 2.29
N VAL A 43 -10.01 16.50 1.10
CA VAL A 43 -8.71 15.97 0.68
C VAL A 43 -8.30 16.70 -0.60
N THR A 44 -7.03 17.01 -0.76
CA THR A 44 -6.54 17.78 -1.91
C THR A 44 -5.62 16.95 -2.78
N TYR A 45 -5.83 16.99 -4.09
CA TYR A 45 -4.88 16.44 -5.05
C TYR A 45 -3.72 17.40 -5.24
N VAL A 46 -2.51 16.94 -4.97
CA VAL A 46 -1.26 17.71 -5.11
C VAL A 46 -0.38 17.12 -6.22
N ARG A 47 0.30 17.97 -6.97
CA ARG A 47 1.10 17.59 -8.12
C ARG A 47 2.59 17.88 -7.95
N THR A 48 2.90 18.85 -7.09
CA THR A 48 4.26 19.33 -6.84
C THR A 48 4.47 19.57 -5.35
N MET A 49 5.72 19.66 -4.93
CA MET A 49 6.03 20.04 -3.56
C MET A 49 5.54 21.46 -3.21
N ALA A 50 5.50 22.35 -4.18
CA ALA A 50 4.93 23.69 -3.99
C ALA A 50 3.43 23.63 -3.63
N ASP A 51 2.66 22.74 -4.28
CA ASP A 51 1.25 22.52 -3.94
C ASP A 51 1.11 21.99 -2.50
N VAL A 52 2.00 21.08 -2.08
CA VAL A 52 2.01 20.51 -0.73
C VAL A 52 2.21 21.61 0.32
N MET A 53 3.17 22.50 0.10
CA MET A 53 3.53 23.55 1.05
C MET A 53 2.41 24.56 1.31
N ILE A 54 1.57 24.85 0.33
CA ILE A 54 0.44 25.78 0.44
C ILE A 54 -0.90 25.08 0.71
N CYS A 55 -0.91 23.75 0.75
CA CYS A 55 -2.14 22.98 0.89
C CYS A 55 -2.78 23.17 2.27
N PRO A 56 -4.05 23.60 2.35
CA PRO A 56 -4.72 23.82 3.62
C PRO A 56 -5.22 22.54 4.29
N THR A 57 -5.31 21.41 3.54
CA THR A 57 -5.81 20.14 4.06
C THR A 57 -4.70 19.32 4.72
N ASP A 58 -5.07 18.48 5.69
CA ASP A 58 -4.11 17.62 6.39
C ASP A 58 -3.84 16.33 5.63
N ILE A 59 -4.78 15.86 4.81
CA ILE A 59 -4.61 14.69 3.95
C ILE A 59 -4.59 15.14 2.49
N MET A 60 -3.58 14.65 1.79
CA MET A 60 -3.35 14.91 0.38
C MET A 60 -3.30 13.61 -0.39
N VAL A 61 -3.66 13.68 -1.67
CA VAL A 61 -3.59 12.55 -2.61
C VAL A 61 -2.68 12.94 -3.75
N THR A 62 -1.88 11.99 -4.22
CA THR A 62 -1.07 12.16 -5.43
C THR A 62 -0.95 10.84 -6.20
N ASN A 63 -0.37 10.88 -7.38
CA ASN A 63 -0.11 9.68 -8.17
C ASN A 63 1.37 9.28 -8.13
N TYR A 64 1.65 8.02 -8.43
CA TYR A 64 2.98 7.41 -8.32
C TYR A 64 4.06 8.18 -9.08
N GLU A 65 3.73 8.68 -10.29
CA GLU A 65 4.67 9.41 -11.13
C GLU A 65 5.16 10.72 -10.48
N ARG A 66 4.32 11.38 -9.68
CA ARG A 66 4.69 12.63 -8.99
C ARG A 66 5.66 12.43 -7.84
N VAL A 67 5.70 11.22 -7.28
CA VAL A 67 6.65 10.84 -6.23
C VAL A 67 7.93 10.27 -6.84
N ARG A 68 7.83 9.52 -7.94
CA ARG A 68 8.96 8.84 -8.57
C ARG A 68 9.76 9.73 -9.51
N ASP A 69 9.07 10.39 -10.46
CA ASP A 69 9.67 10.97 -11.67
C ASP A 69 9.77 12.50 -11.63
N GLY A 70 9.42 13.16 -10.54
CA GLY A 70 9.54 14.61 -10.42
C GLY A 70 10.99 15.06 -10.49
N GLU A 71 11.24 16.16 -11.22
CA GLU A 71 12.53 16.84 -11.18
C GLU A 71 12.77 17.47 -9.79
N ASP A 72 14.03 17.79 -9.47
CA ASP A 72 14.38 18.44 -8.21
C ASP A 72 13.55 19.72 -7.98
N GLY A 73 12.88 19.76 -6.81
CA GLY A 73 11.98 20.85 -6.41
C GLY A 73 10.53 20.71 -6.89
N THR A 74 10.23 19.80 -7.82
CA THR A 74 8.84 19.51 -8.23
C THR A 74 8.34 18.18 -7.70
N ARG A 75 9.25 17.22 -7.46
CA ARG A 75 8.91 15.91 -6.89
C ARG A 75 8.31 16.09 -5.50
N ILE A 76 7.24 15.32 -5.24
CA ILE A 76 6.66 15.26 -3.90
C ILE A 76 7.56 14.37 -3.05
N GLU A 77 8.06 14.92 -1.94
CA GLU A 77 8.96 14.23 -1.01
C GLU A 77 8.16 13.55 0.10
N PRO A 78 8.10 12.20 0.13
CA PRO A 78 7.34 11.46 1.13
C PRO A 78 7.79 11.72 2.58
N SER A 79 9.07 12.01 2.79
CA SER A 79 9.64 12.32 4.12
C SER A 79 9.03 13.56 4.79
N TYR A 80 8.38 14.44 4.03
CA TYR A 80 7.63 15.57 4.57
C TYR A 80 6.38 15.14 5.36
N PHE A 81 5.86 13.94 5.10
CA PHE A 81 4.60 13.48 5.66
C PHE A 81 4.81 12.59 6.88
N THR A 82 3.96 12.77 7.89
CA THR A 82 3.93 11.92 9.09
C THR A 82 3.45 10.51 8.77
N VAL A 83 2.49 10.39 7.85
CA VAL A 83 1.88 9.12 7.46
C VAL A 83 1.67 9.06 5.96
N THR A 84 1.94 7.91 5.38
CA THR A 84 1.69 7.64 3.96
C THR A 84 0.93 6.33 3.76
N SER A 85 0.10 6.27 2.74
CA SER A 85 -0.57 5.04 2.30
C SER A 85 -0.42 4.86 0.80
N LEU A 86 0.00 3.68 0.36
CA LEU A 86 0.03 3.30 -1.05
C LEU A 86 -1.24 2.53 -1.40
N ASP A 87 -1.96 3.00 -2.40
CA ASP A 87 -3.11 2.30 -2.98
C ASP A 87 -2.70 1.55 -4.23
N GLU A 88 -3.23 0.36 -4.43
CA GLU A 88 -2.82 -0.57 -5.48
C GLU A 88 -1.29 -0.72 -5.53
N ALA A 89 -0.72 -1.13 -4.41
CA ALA A 89 0.73 -1.19 -4.20
C ALA A 89 1.45 -2.24 -5.07
N SER A 90 0.87 -2.62 -6.20
CA SER A 90 1.46 -3.52 -7.19
C SER A 90 2.82 -3.04 -7.71
N VAL A 91 3.09 -1.75 -7.64
CA VAL A 91 4.40 -1.14 -7.94
C VAL A 91 5.54 -1.75 -7.12
N LEU A 92 5.25 -2.24 -5.91
CA LEU A 92 6.24 -2.88 -5.03
C LEU A 92 6.55 -4.34 -5.38
N ARG A 93 5.80 -4.99 -6.28
CA ARG A 93 6.00 -6.42 -6.62
C ARG A 93 7.27 -6.71 -7.42
N GLY A 94 7.78 -5.72 -8.09
CA GLY A 94 8.94 -5.86 -8.99
C GLY A 94 10.28 -5.79 -8.25
N PHE A 95 10.57 -6.70 -7.31
CA PHE A 95 11.88 -6.77 -6.66
C PHE A 95 13.00 -6.88 -7.69
N GLY A 96 14.00 -6.00 -7.58
CA GLY A 96 15.10 -5.91 -8.54
C GLY A 96 14.79 -5.03 -9.75
N THR A 97 13.57 -4.55 -9.93
CA THR A 97 13.30 -3.51 -10.92
C THR A 97 13.87 -2.17 -10.45
N LYS A 98 14.34 -1.36 -11.40
CA LYS A 98 14.81 -0.01 -11.13
C LYS A 98 13.74 0.80 -10.36
N THR A 99 12.48 0.68 -10.77
CA THR A 99 11.34 1.34 -10.12
C THR A 99 11.22 1.00 -8.63
N TYR A 100 11.36 -0.28 -8.26
CA TYR A 100 11.29 -0.67 -6.85
C TYR A 100 12.46 -0.11 -6.05
N GLN A 101 13.69 -0.23 -6.59
CA GLN A 101 14.90 0.22 -5.92
C GLN A 101 14.96 1.74 -5.73
N GLU A 102 14.43 2.50 -6.67
CA GLU A 102 14.35 3.96 -6.58
C GLU A 102 13.20 4.44 -5.69
N PHE A 103 12.06 3.73 -5.71
CA PHE A 103 10.86 4.13 -5.00
C PHE A 103 10.93 3.84 -3.49
N LEU A 104 11.44 2.67 -3.11
CA LEU A 104 11.48 2.25 -1.71
C LEU A 104 12.23 3.22 -0.78
N PRO A 105 13.43 3.73 -1.14
CA PRO A 105 14.18 4.65 -0.29
C PRO A 105 13.45 5.98 -0.04
N LEU A 106 12.60 6.43 -0.95
CA LEU A 106 11.87 7.69 -0.80
C LEU A 106 10.97 7.72 0.44
N PHE A 107 10.54 6.54 0.90
CA PHE A 107 9.66 6.40 2.06
C PHE A 107 10.39 5.94 3.34
N ALA A 108 11.70 5.77 3.29
CA ALA A 108 12.47 5.21 4.41
C ALA A 108 12.29 6.01 5.72
N GLU A 109 12.20 7.33 5.63
CA GLU A 109 12.06 8.22 6.77
C GLU A 109 10.61 8.45 7.22
N VAL A 110 9.62 7.95 6.46
CA VAL A 110 8.21 8.07 6.86
C VAL A 110 7.93 7.12 8.01
N LEU A 111 7.45 7.68 9.12
CA LEU A 111 7.27 6.91 10.36
C LEU A 111 6.08 5.92 10.26
N TYR A 112 4.96 6.36 9.70
CA TYR A 112 3.75 5.55 9.58
C TYR A 112 3.46 5.26 8.11
N ARG A 113 3.64 4.00 7.71
CA ARG A 113 3.48 3.55 6.32
C ARG A 113 2.41 2.48 6.24
N PHE A 114 1.53 2.60 5.26
CA PHE A 114 0.46 1.64 4.98
C PHE A 114 0.45 1.27 3.50
N VAL A 115 -0.04 0.08 3.22
CA VAL A 115 -0.29 -0.41 1.86
C VAL A 115 -1.69 -0.99 1.79
N ALA A 116 -2.38 -0.74 0.67
CA ALA A 116 -3.62 -1.41 0.35
C ALA A 116 -3.54 -1.96 -1.07
N THR A 117 -4.03 -3.16 -1.28
CA THR A 117 -4.14 -3.78 -2.60
C THR A 117 -5.19 -4.89 -2.57
N ALA A 118 -5.95 -5.01 -3.65
CA ALA A 118 -6.89 -6.12 -3.83
C ALA A 118 -6.17 -7.42 -4.26
N THR A 119 -4.92 -7.32 -4.72
CA THR A 119 -4.15 -8.45 -5.26
C THR A 119 -2.78 -8.55 -4.59
N PRO A 120 -2.70 -8.93 -3.30
CA PRO A 120 -1.46 -8.88 -2.53
C PRO A 120 -0.38 -9.86 -3.05
N SER A 121 -0.77 -11.03 -3.54
CA SER A 121 0.16 -12.05 -4.05
C SER A 121 -0.47 -12.86 -5.19
N PRO A 122 -0.75 -12.24 -6.35
CA PRO A 122 -1.50 -12.91 -7.43
C PRO A 122 -0.75 -14.11 -8.03
N ASN A 123 0.57 -14.12 -7.93
CA ASN A 123 1.38 -15.18 -8.56
C ASN A 123 2.18 -15.99 -7.53
N ARG A 124 2.77 -15.36 -6.53
CA ARG A 124 3.71 -16.01 -5.59
C ARG A 124 3.74 -15.32 -4.24
N TYR A 125 3.82 -16.09 -3.16
CA TYR A 125 3.90 -15.59 -1.77
C TYR A 125 5.11 -14.67 -1.50
N LYS A 126 6.21 -14.81 -2.27
CA LYS A 126 7.34 -13.90 -2.16
C LYS A 126 6.99 -12.43 -2.42
N GLU A 127 5.88 -12.14 -3.11
CA GLU A 127 5.44 -10.78 -3.36
C GLU A 127 5.04 -10.05 -2.07
N LEU A 128 4.58 -10.79 -1.05
CA LEU A 128 4.26 -10.24 0.27
C LEU A 128 5.49 -9.68 1.00
N ILE A 129 6.68 -10.23 0.73
CA ILE A 129 7.92 -9.79 1.36
C ILE A 129 8.26 -8.35 0.98
N HIS A 130 7.92 -7.94 -0.23
CA HIS A 130 8.20 -6.58 -0.68
C HIS A 130 7.38 -5.54 0.07
N TYR A 131 6.14 -5.88 0.42
CA TYR A 131 5.32 -5.04 1.30
C TYR A 131 5.91 -4.97 2.71
N ALA A 132 6.37 -6.09 3.27
CA ALA A 132 7.04 -6.12 4.57
C ALA A 132 8.31 -5.25 4.58
N GLY A 133 9.10 -5.27 3.50
CA GLY A 133 10.27 -4.40 3.32
C GLY A 133 9.89 -2.93 3.29
N TYR A 134 8.87 -2.55 2.51
CA TYR A 134 8.36 -1.18 2.46
C TYR A 134 7.85 -0.71 3.83
N LEU A 135 7.11 -1.56 4.53
CA LEU A 135 6.55 -1.26 5.85
C LEU A 135 7.62 -1.21 6.96
N GLY A 136 8.84 -1.66 6.68
CA GLY A 136 9.93 -1.71 7.66
C GLY A 136 9.77 -2.82 8.69
N VAL A 137 8.99 -3.85 8.38
CA VAL A 137 8.76 -5.00 9.28
C VAL A 137 9.97 -5.92 9.33
N MET A 138 10.57 -6.18 8.17
CA MET A 138 11.76 -6.99 8.02
C MET A 138 12.46 -6.65 6.71
N ASP A 139 13.79 -6.67 6.71
CA ASP A 139 14.56 -6.53 5.47
C ASP A 139 14.21 -7.63 4.47
N THR A 140 14.04 -7.24 3.21
CA THR A 140 13.59 -8.16 2.14
C THR A 140 14.54 -9.35 1.96
N GLY A 141 15.86 -9.13 2.03
CA GLY A 141 16.86 -10.20 1.91
C GLY A 141 16.79 -11.18 3.08
N GLN A 142 16.63 -10.65 4.30
CA GLN A 142 16.45 -11.47 5.50
C GLN A 142 15.17 -12.31 5.42
N ALA A 143 14.05 -11.73 5.00
CA ALA A 143 12.79 -12.45 4.87
C ALA A 143 12.87 -13.55 3.79
N LEU A 144 13.52 -13.26 2.64
CA LEU A 144 13.75 -14.26 1.60
C LEU A 144 14.60 -15.42 2.12
N THR A 145 15.69 -15.15 2.82
CA THR A 145 16.57 -16.19 3.38
C THR A 145 15.85 -17.03 4.44
N ARG A 146 15.00 -16.39 5.25
CA ARG A 146 14.29 -17.08 6.34
C ARG A 146 13.22 -18.02 5.85
N PHE A 147 12.46 -17.63 4.83
CA PHE A 147 11.22 -18.30 4.45
C PHE A 147 11.25 -19.02 3.10
N PHE A 148 12.20 -18.67 2.21
CA PHE A 148 12.19 -19.15 0.83
C PHE A 148 13.46 -19.91 0.46
N GLN A 149 13.29 -20.88 -0.40
CA GLN A 149 14.36 -21.66 -1.01
C GLN A 149 14.40 -21.45 -2.53
N ARG A 150 15.56 -21.64 -3.13
CA ARG A 150 15.68 -21.67 -4.58
C ARG A 150 15.09 -22.97 -5.10
N ASP A 151 14.27 -22.87 -6.13
CA ASP A 151 13.82 -24.04 -6.90
C ASP A 151 15.01 -24.55 -7.72
N SER A 152 15.39 -25.80 -7.47
CA SER A 152 16.51 -26.43 -8.20
C SER A 152 16.21 -26.67 -9.70
N THR A 153 14.93 -26.62 -10.08
CA THR A 153 14.49 -26.93 -11.45
C THR A 153 14.30 -25.69 -12.31
N LYS A 154 14.16 -24.51 -11.71
CA LYS A 154 13.92 -23.24 -12.42
C LYS A 154 14.78 -22.13 -11.86
N ALA A 155 15.69 -21.61 -12.67
CA ALA A 155 16.50 -20.45 -12.32
C ALA A 155 15.61 -19.28 -11.88
N ASN A 156 15.99 -18.58 -10.79
CA ASN A 156 15.28 -17.44 -10.21
C ASN A 156 13.88 -17.73 -9.65
N ASN A 157 13.49 -18.99 -9.52
CA ASN A 157 12.26 -19.33 -8.83
C ASN A 157 12.52 -19.55 -7.34
N LEU A 158 11.82 -18.77 -6.49
CA LEU A 158 11.84 -18.90 -5.05
C LEU A 158 10.50 -19.46 -4.59
N THR A 159 10.56 -20.57 -3.86
CA THR A 159 9.39 -21.22 -3.27
C THR A 159 9.49 -21.17 -1.74
N LEU A 160 8.35 -21.05 -1.08
CA LEU A 160 8.28 -21.12 0.36
C LEU A 160 8.78 -22.48 0.85
N TYR A 161 9.61 -22.51 1.90
CA TYR A 161 9.97 -23.78 2.56
C TYR A 161 8.70 -24.45 3.12
N PRO A 162 8.38 -25.70 2.78
CA PRO A 162 7.17 -26.37 3.27
C PRO A 162 7.08 -26.40 4.82
N HIS A 163 8.20 -26.64 5.48
CA HIS A 163 8.26 -26.66 6.95
C HIS A 163 8.17 -25.26 7.60
N LYS A 164 8.29 -24.18 6.81
CA LYS A 164 8.19 -22.79 7.26
C LYS A 164 6.83 -22.14 6.96
N GLU A 165 5.92 -22.82 6.29
CA GLU A 165 4.66 -22.24 5.84
C GLU A 165 3.82 -21.70 7.01
N LYS A 166 3.67 -22.45 8.08
CA LYS A 166 2.95 -22.02 9.27
C LYS A 166 3.61 -20.79 9.93
N GLU A 167 4.94 -20.81 10.05
CA GLU A 167 5.70 -19.69 10.61
C GLU A 167 5.57 -18.42 9.74
N PHE A 168 5.62 -18.60 8.42
CA PHE A 168 5.43 -17.52 7.46
C PHE A 168 4.07 -16.84 7.62
N TRP A 169 2.99 -17.60 7.65
CA TRP A 169 1.64 -17.05 7.80
C TRP A 169 1.40 -16.42 9.17
N LEU A 170 1.94 -16.99 10.24
CA LEU A 170 1.93 -16.36 11.57
C LEU A 170 2.68 -15.02 11.55
N TRP A 171 3.82 -14.96 10.89
CA TRP A 171 4.55 -13.71 10.73
C TRP A 171 3.78 -12.71 9.88
N VAL A 172 3.19 -13.11 8.76
CA VAL A 172 2.38 -12.22 7.92
C VAL A 172 1.19 -11.65 8.71
N SER A 173 0.52 -12.44 9.53
CA SER A 173 -0.63 -12.00 10.33
C SER A 173 -0.28 -10.95 11.40
N THR A 174 1.00 -10.74 11.72
CA THR A 174 1.42 -9.70 12.66
C THR A 174 1.43 -8.29 12.08
N TRP A 175 1.41 -8.16 10.75
CA TRP A 175 1.51 -6.87 10.06
C TRP A 175 0.55 -6.69 8.88
N ALA A 176 -0.13 -7.73 8.44
CA ALA A 176 -1.08 -7.70 7.33
C ALA A 176 -2.45 -8.24 7.75
N LEU A 177 -3.50 -7.63 7.22
CA LEU A 177 -4.88 -8.06 7.38
C LEU A 177 -5.46 -8.39 6.01
N PHE A 178 -6.00 -9.59 5.85
CA PHE A 178 -6.68 -10.05 4.66
C PHE A 178 -8.19 -10.09 4.94
N LEU A 179 -8.94 -9.33 4.15
CA LEU A 179 -10.38 -9.23 4.27
C LEU A 179 -11.01 -9.45 2.90
N THR A 180 -12.02 -10.27 2.80
CA THR A 180 -12.81 -10.49 1.60
C THR A 180 -14.20 -9.88 1.70
N LYS A 181 -14.75 -9.84 2.90
CA LYS A 181 -16.11 -9.36 3.16
C LYS A 181 -16.26 -8.88 4.61
N PRO A 182 -17.30 -8.10 4.92
CA PRO A 182 -17.52 -7.58 6.27
C PRO A 182 -17.61 -8.62 7.36
N SER A 183 -18.12 -9.83 7.06
CA SER A 183 -18.23 -10.91 8.05
C SER A 183 -16.87 -11.45 8.52
N ASP A 184 -15.80 -11.20 7.80
CA ASP A 184 -14.43 -11.51 8.27
C ASP A 184 -14.06 -10.69 9.52
N LEU A 185 -14.77 -9.56 9.75
CA LEU A 185 -14.66 -8.70 10.94
C LEU A 185 -15.89 -8.79 11.87
N GLY A 186 -16.80 -9.74 11.64
CA GLY A 186 -18.00 -9.93 12.44
C GLY A 186 -19.16 -8.99 12.11
N TYR A 187 -19.13 -8.29 10.97
CA TYR A 187 -20.22 -7.44 10.49
C TYR A 187 -21.10 -8.16 9.45
N PRO A 188 -22.38 -7.76 9.27
CA PRO A 188 -23.23 -8.32 8.23
C PRO A 188 -22.70 -8.04 6.82
N ASP A 189 -22.85 -9.00 5.90
CA ASP A 189 -22.42 -8.89 4.50
C ASP A 189 -23.42 -8.11 3.60
N ILE A 190 -24.34 -7.36 4.17
CA ILE A 190 -25.37 -6.61 3.46
C ILE A 190 -24.71 -5.65 2.45
N GLY A 191 -25.07 -5.78 1.16
CA GLY A 191 -24.50 -4.98 0.08
C GLY A 191 -23.19 -5.51 -0.52
N TYR A 192 -22.63 -6.61 0.05
CA TYR A 192 -21.43 -7.29 -0.47
C TYR A 192 -21.76 -8.62 -1.17
N GLU A 193 -23.02 -9.03 -1.15
CA GLU A 193 -23.48 -10.22 -1.88
C GLU A 193 -23.54 -9.92 -3.37
N LEU A 194 -22.72 -10.64 -4.13
CA LEU A 194 -22.75 -10.55 -5.59
C LEU A 194 -23.97 -11.33 -6.11
N PRO A 195 -24.68 -10.83 -7.16
CA PRO A 195 -25.70 -11.60 -7.82
C PRO A 195 -25.12 -12.88 -8.43
N GLU A 196 -25.96 -13.93 -8.53
CA GLU A 196 -25.55 -15.18 -9.16
C GLU A 196 -24.94 -14.94 -10.56
N LEU A 197 -23.81 -15.60 -10.80
CA LEU A 197 -23.15 -15.57 -12.11
C LEU A 197 -24.06 -16.28 -13.14
N ARG A 198 -24.68 -15.54 -14.04
CA ARG A 198 -25.39 -16.12 -15.17
C ARG A 198 -24.44 -16.20 -16.34
N VAL A 199 -24.02 -17.43 -16.67
CA VAL A 199 -23.25 -17.71 -17.88
C VAL A 199 -24.24 -17.91 -19.01
N HIS A 200 -24.17 -17.07 -20.02
CA HIS A 200 -24.86 -17.27 -21.29
C HIS A 200 -23.91 -18.03 -22.22
N GLU A 201 -24.29 -19.26 -22.60
CA GLU A 201 -23.60 -20.06 -23.61
C GLU A 201 -23.92 -19.52 -25.01
#